data_ab0ea387007c44391e11776e0c3c4d40
#
_entry.id   ab0ea387007c44391e11776e0c3c4d40
#
_cell.length_a   1.000
_cell.length_b   1.000
_cell.length_c   1.000
_cell.angle_alpha   90.00
_cell.angle_beta   90.00
_cell.angle_gamma   90.00
#
_symmetry.space_group_name_H-M   'P 1'
#
loop_
_entity.id
_entity.type
_entity.pdbx_description
1 polymer ?
#
loop_
_entity_poly.entity_id
_entity_poly.type
_entity_poly.pdbx_seq_one_letter_code
_entity_poly.pdbx_strand_id
1 'polypeptide(L)'
;MEQTREELAAALEAYYRSCGFPVQRHEDGSLRARGVGGVTWIGLPVLRDDLVQESFAVRLLELADERMPQGERCPLELLPAEECADDLRALLTELRLERRGHVDVYSLAA
;
A
#
# COMPACT_ATOMS: atom_id res chain seq x y z
N MET A 1 19.61 -9.76 -4.66
CA MET A 1 18.65 -9.65 -5.77
C MET A 1 17.54 -8.68 -5.43
N GLU A 2 17.25 -7.76 -6.32
CA GLU A 2 16.22 -6.78 -6.06
C GLU A 2 14.83 -7.39 -6.20
N GLN A 3 13.93 -6.99 -5.33
CA GLN A 3 12.54 -7.40 -5.39
C GLN A 3 11.83 -6.66 -6.52
N THR A 4 11.03 -7.38 -7.29
CA THR A 4 10.27 -6.78 -8.38
C THR A 4 8.88 -6.36 -7.91
N ARG A 5 8.23 -5.49 -8.68
CA ARG A 5 6.86 -5.07 -8.39
C ARG A 5 5.92 -6.27 -8.35
N GLU A 6 6.09 -7.20 -9.29
CA GLU A 6 5.23 -8.40 -9.32
C GLU A 6 5.44 -9.28 -8.10
N GLU A 7 6.67 -9.43 -7.63
CA GLU A 7 6.93 -10.20 -6.42
C GLU A 7 6.24 -9.59 -5.21
N LEU A 8 6.31 -8.26 -5.07
CA LEU A 8 5.65 -7.56 -3.97
C LEU A 8 4.14 -7.64 -4.10
N ALA A 9 3.61 -7.46 -5.31
CA ALA A 9 2.17 -7.55 -5.55
C ALA A 9 1.66 -8.97 -5.24
N ALA A 10 2.40 -9.99 -5.66
CA ALA A 10 2.02 -11.37 -5.38
C ALA A 10 2.01 -11.66 -3.87
N ALA A 11 2.97 -11.10 -3.14
CA ALA A 11 3.03 -11.26 -1.69
C ALA A 11 1.83 -10.61 -0.99
N LEU A 12 1.46 -9.40 -1.42
CA LEU A 12 0.28 -8.72 -0.88
C LEU A 12 -0.99 -9.52 -1.19
N GLU A 13 -1.11 -9.99 -2.42
CA GLU A 13 -2.28 -10.77 -2.82
C GLU A 13 -2.39 -12.04 -1.99
N ALA A 14 -1.29 -12.76 -1.83
CA ALA A 14 -1.27 -13.99 -1.03
C ALA A 14 -1.66 -13.70 0.43
N TYR A 15 -1.18 -12.61 0.97
CA TYR A 15 -1.53 -12.21 2.33
C TYR A 15 -3.04 -11.97 2.48
N TYR A 16 -3.62 -11.18 1.59
CA TYR A 16 -5.06 -10.90 1.66
C TYR A 16 -5.90 -12.16 1.44
N ARG A 17 -5.50 -13.01 0.51
CA ARG A 17 -6.21 -14.27 0.26
C ARG A 17 -6.12 -15.22 1.46
N SER A 18 -4.99 -15.21 2.17
CA SER A 18 -4.84 -16.02 3.38
C SER A 18 -5.78 -15.54 4.50
N CYS A 19 -6.19 -14.28 4.46
CA CYS A 19 -7.20 -13.73 5.38
C CYS A 19 -8.63 -14.03 4.91
N GLY A 20 -8.79 -14.67 3.76
CA GLY A 20 -10.10 -15.00 3.22
C GLY A 20 -10.74 -13.89 2.40
N PHE A 21 -9.96 -12.88 1.98
CA PHE A 21 -10.51 -11.74 1.25
C PHE A 21 -10.29 -11.87 -0.25
N PRO A 22 -11.32 -11.63 -1.08
CA PRO A 22 -11.13 -11.52 -2.51
C PRO A 22 -10.27 -10.29 -2.83
N VAL A 23 -9.39 -10.44 -3.82
CA VAL A 23 -8.42 -9.40 -4.19
C VAL A 23 -8.61 -9.04 -5.66
N GLN A 24 -8.53 -7.75 -5.95
CA GLN A 24 -8.57 -7.22 -7.31
C GLN A 24 -7.34 -6.35 -7.53
N ARG A 25 -6.62 -6.60 -8.62
CA ARG A 25 -5.47 -5.77 -9.02
C ARG A 25 -5.97 -4.65 -9.92
N HIS A 26 -5.52 -3.43 -9.63
CA HIS A 26 -5.89 -2.26 -10.42
C HIS A 26 -4.75 -1.86 -11.36
N GLU A 27 -5.08 -1.14 -12.42
CA GLU A 27 -4.11 -0.70 -13.42
C GLU A 27 -3.05 0.24 -12.85
N ASP A 28 -3.40 0.96 -11.78
CA ASP A 28 -2.47 1.87 -11.11
C ASP A 28 -1.41 1.14 -10.27
N GLY A 29 -1.43 -0.18 -10.23
CA GLY A 29 -0.51 -0.99 -9.45
C GLY A 29 -0.96 -1.29 -8.05
N SER A 30 -2.07 -0.73 -7.60
CA SER A 30 -2.61 -1.03 -6.27
C SER A 30 -3.45 -2.30 -6.30
N LEU A 31 -3.56 -2.93 -5.12
CA LEU A 31 -4.45 -4.08 -4.93
C LEU A 31 -5.58 -3.65 -4.00
N ARG A 32 -6.77 -4.16 -4.25
CA ARG A 32 -7.92 -3.89 -3.40
C ARG A 32 -8.42 -5.21 -2.84
N ALA A 33 -8.45 -5.33 -1.52
CA ALA A 33 -8.98 -6.51 -0.83
C ALA A 33 -10.26 -6.13 -0.12
N ARG A 34 -11.31 -6.94 -0.28
CA ARG A 34 -12.62 -6.65 0.32
C ARG A 34 -12.92 -7.64 1.42
N GLY A 35 -13.20 -7.10 2.60
CA GLY A 35 -13.64 -7.89 3.74
C GLY A 35 -15.13 -7.80 3.96
N VAL A 36 -15.56 -8.34 5.09
CA VAL A 36 -16.95 -8.33 5.50
C VAL A 36 -17.40 -6.90 5.80
N GLY A 37 -18.64 -6.57 5.42
CA GLY A 37 -19.20 -5.25 5.73
C GLY A 37 -18.72 -4.12 4.83
N GLY A 38 -18.11 -4.44 3.69
CA GLY A 38 -17.65 -3.41 2.75
C GLY A 38 -16.30 -2.81 3.08
N VAL A 39 -15.59 -3.33 4.07
CA VAL A 39 -14.25 -2.87 4.39
C VAL A 39 -13.33 -3.16 3.21
N THR A 40 -12.58 -2.17 2.78
CA THR A 40 -11.66 -2.29 1.65
C THR A 40 -10.25 -1.91 2.10
N TRP A 41 -9.31 -2.82 1.93
CA TRP A 41 -7.89 -2.55 2.15
C TRP A 41 -7.23 -2.23 0.83
N ILE A 42 -6.36 -1.22 0.83
CA ILE A 42 -5.58 -0.86 -0.35
C ILE A 42 -4.15 -1.29 -0.10
N GLY A 43 -3.63 -2.18 -0.94
CA GLY A 43 -2.23 -2.59 -0.89
C GLY A 43 -1.46 -1.96 -2.04
N LEU A 44 -0.27 -1.43 -1.77
CA LEU A 44 0.54 -0.80 -2.79
C LEU A 44 1.99 -1.26 -2.69
N PRO A 45 2.49 -1.99 -3.70
CA PRO A 45 3.92 -2.26 -3.82
C PRO A 45 4.67 -0.96 -4.10
N VAL A 46 5.82 -0.77 -3.48
CA VAL A 46 6.62 0.44 -3.66
C VAL A 46 8.06 0.05 -4.02
N LEU A 47 8.54 0.57 -5.12
CA LEU A 47 9.92 0.39 -5.56
C LEU A 47 10.67 1.71 -5.46
N ARG A 48 12.00 1.63 -5.48
CA ARG A 48 12.83 2.83 -5.45
C ARG A 48 12.49 3.79 -6.58
N ASP A 49 12.22 3.27 -7.77
CA ASP A 49 11.85 4.10 -8.91
C ASP A 49 10.58 4.92 -8.68
N ASP A 50 9.67 4.43 -7.85
CA ASP A 50 8.46 5.19 -7.50
C ASP A 50 8.81 6.40 -6.66
N LEU A 51 9.74 6.23 -5.71
CA LEU A 51 10.07 7.27 -4.75
C LEU A 51 10.78 8.48 -5.39
N VAL A 52 11.43 8.29 -6.53
CA VAL A 52 12.10 9.39 -7.22
C VAL A 52 11.17 10.20 -8.12
N GLN A 53 9.92 9.77 -8.27
CA GLN A 53 8.93 10.48 -9.08
C GLN A 53 8.19 11.49 -8.23
N GLU A 54 8.12 12.73 -8.70
CA GLU A 54 7.39 13.79 -7.96
C GLU A 54 5.92 13.46 -7.77
N SER A 55 5.30 12.79 -8.74
CA SER A 55 3.90 12.42 -8.68
C SER A 55 3.58 11.37 -7.62
N PHE A 56 4.58 10.67 -7.10
CA PHE A 56 4.35 9.61 -6.13
C PHE A 56 3.77 10.13 -4.82
N ALA A 57 4.28 11.27 -4.33
CA ALA A 57 3.75 11.87 -3.10
C ALA A 57 2.26 12.23 -3.25
N VAL A 58 1.89 12.80 -4.40
CA VAL A 58 0.49 13.14 -4.69
C VAL A 58 -0.37 11.88 -4.69
N ARG A 59 0.14 10.82 -5.33
CA ARG A 59 -0.56 9.55 -5.39
C ARG A 59 -0.78 8.94 -4.01
N LEU A 60 0.24 8.99 -3.15
CA LEU A 60 0.10 8.49 -1.78
C LEU A 60 -0.98 9.25 -1.02
N LEU A 61 -1.01 10.58 -1.16
CA LEU A 61 -2.02 11.40 -0.50
C LEU A 61 -3.42 11.08 -1.01
N GLU A 62 -3.58 10.86 -2.30
CA GLU A 62 -4.86 10.49 -2.88
C GLU A 62 -5.33 9.13 -2.36
N LEU A 63 -4.44 8.13 -2.34
CA LEU A 63 -4.79 6.81 -1.82
C LEU A 63 -5.12 6.86 -0.34
N ALA A 64 -4.39 7.66 0.42
CA ALA A 64 -4.63 7.80 1.86
C ALA A 64 -5.95 8.52 2.17
N ASP A 65 -6.50 9.26 1.21
CA ASP A 65 -7.78 9.95 1.38
C ASP A 65 -8.97 9.17 0.82
N GLU A 66 -8.72 8.02 0.19
CA GLU A 66 -9.80 7.20 -0.35
C GLU A 66 -10.69 6.68 0.77
N ARG A 67 -12.02 6.72 0.55
CA ARG A 67 -12.98 6.37 1.58
C ARG A 67 -13.84 5.19 1.19
N MET A 68 -14.25 4.44 2.21
CA MET A 68 -15.24 3.39 2.08
C MET A 68 -16.65 4.01 1.99
N PRO A 69 -17.65 3.23 1.54
CA PRO A 69 -19.03 3.74 1.42
C PRO A 69 -19.56 4.39 2.70
N GLN A 70 -19.13 3.92 3.88
CA GLN A 70 -19.56 4.47 5.16
C GLN A 70 -18.87 5.79 5.54
N GLY A 71 -17.90 6.24 4.74
CA GLY A 71 -17.18 7.48 4.97
C GLY A 71 -15.83 7.35 5.65
N GLU A 72 -15.49 6.20 6.17
CA GLU A 72 -14.19 5.96 6.78
C GLU A 72 -13.12 5.80 5.71
N ARG A 73 -11.88 6.18 6.04
CA ARG A 73 -10.77 6.00 5.13
C ARG A 73 -10.41 4.54 4.99
N CYS A 74 -10.09 4.13 3.76
CA CYS A 74 -9.60 2.78 3.49
C CYS A 74 -8.22 2.61 4.12
N PRO A 75 -7.98 1.52 4.86
CA PRO A 75 -6.62 1.24 5.32
C PRO A 75 -5.68 1.13 4.13
N LEU A 76 -4.56 1.85 4.19
CA LEU A 76 -3.55 1.85 3.13
C LEU A 76 -2.33 1.09 3.64
N GLU A 77 -1.98 0.02 2.94
CA GLU A 77 -0.91 -0.89 3.35
C GLU A 77 0.16 -0.90 2.27
N LEU A 78 1.32 -0.37 2.62
CA LEU A 78 2.43 -0.21 1.69
C LEU A 78 3.44 -1.32 1.89
N LEU A 79 3.86 -1.94 0.80
CA LEU A 79 4.89 -2.98 0.84
C LEU A 79 6.06 -2.54 -0.03
N PRO A 80 7.08 -1.91 0.57
CA PRO A 80 8.25 -1.48 -0.17
C PRO A 80 9.24 -2.63 -0.38
N ALA A 81 10.01 -2.53 -1.46
CA ALA A 81 11.23 -3.31 -1.59
C ALA A 81 12.16 -2.94 -0.42
N GLU A 82 12.90 -3.91 0.09
CA GLU A 82 13.74 -3.69 1.27
C GLU A 82 14.69 -2.50 1.14
N GLU A 83 15.31 -2.34 -0.03
CA GLU A 83 16.31 -1.29 -0.22
C GLU A 83 15.72 0.12 -0.15
N CYS A 84 14.40 0.28 -0.26
CA CYS A 84 13.79 1.61 -0.21
C CYS A 84 12.83 1.78 0.97
N ALA A 85 12.78 0.83 1.89
CA ALA A 85 11.83 0.88 3.01
C ALA A 85 12.06 2.12 3.89
N ASP A 86 13.30 2.44 4.20
CA ASP A 86 13.61 3.61 5.04
C ASP A 86 13.27 4.92 4.33
N ASP A 87 13.51 4.98 3.03
CA ASP A 87 13.18 6.17 2.23
C ASP A 87 11.67 6.37 2.17
N LEU A 88 10.91 5.29 2.06
CA LEU A 88 9.45 5.37 2.09
C LEU A 88 8.97 5.89 3.46
N ARG A 89 9.52 5.37 4.55
CA ARG A 89 9.13 5.83 5.88
C ARG A 89 9.44 7.31 6.08
N ALA A 90 10.58 7.77 5.56
CA ALA A 90 10.94 9.18 5.62
C ALA A 90 9.93 10.04 4.86
N LEU A 91 9.49 9.58 3.68
CA LEU A 91 8.48 10.29 2.91
C LEU A 91 7.14 10.35 3.64
N LEU A 92 6.73 9.25 4.26
CA LEU A 92 5.47 9.22 5.02
C LEU A 92 5.52 10.19 6.20
N THR A 93 6.67 10.30 6.86
CA THR A 93 6.87 11.27 7.94
C THR A 93 6.76 12.70 7.39
N GLU A 94 7.40 12.97 6.28
CA GLU A 94 7.35 14.28 5.63
C GLU A 94 5.93 14.67 5.25
N LEU A 95 5.16 13.72 4.73
CA LEU A 95 3.77 13.93 4.32
C LEU A 95 2.79 13.86 5.51
N ARG A 96 3.28 13.52 6.70
CA ARG A 96 2.49 13.35 7.92
C ARG A 96 1.40 12.28 7.81
N LEU A 97 1.61 11.30 6.91
CA LEU A 97 0.65 10.23 6.72
C LEU A 97 0.67 9.21 7.85
N GLU A 98 1.81 8.99 8.48
CA GLU A 98 1.94 8.05 9.60
C GLU A 98 1.05 8.43 10.78
N ARG A 99 0.73 9.71 10.94
CA ARG A 99 -0.09 10.22 12.04
C ARG A 99 -1.57 9.93 11.86
N ARG A 100 -2.00 9.58 10.65
CA ARG A 100 -3.42 9.36 10.36
C ARG A 100 -3.96 8.05 10.90
N GLY A 101 -3.08 7.10 11.23
CA GLY A 101 -3.45 5.86 11.90
C GLY A 101 -3.99 4.76 10.98
N HIS A 102 -4.17 5.04 9.70
CA HIS A 102 -4.67 4.04 8.74
C HIS A 102 -3.67 3.70 7.64
N VAL A 103 -2.45 4.22 7.73
CA VAL A 103 -1.37 3.97 6.76
C VAL A 103 -0.30 3.13 7.44
N ASP A 104 -0.06 1.93 6.93
CA ASP A 104 0.92 1.00 7.49
C ASP A 104 1.95 0.61 6.45
N VAL A 105 3.15 0.31 6.92
CA VAL A 105 4.23 -0.20 6.07
C VAL A 105 4.51 -1.63 6.49
N TYR A 106 4.40 -2.54 5.54
CA TYR A 106 4.65 -3.95 5.76
C TYR A 106 6.05 -4.32 5.30
N SER A 107 6.49 -5.50 5.68
CA SER A 107 7.78 -6.05 5.29
C SER A 107 7.62 -7.52 4.95
N LEU A 108 8.38 -7.98 3.96
CA LEU A 108 8.45 -9.41 3.62
C LEU A 108 9.41 -10.15 4.54
N ALA A 109 10.12 -9.47 5.41
CA ALA A 109 11.06 -10.11 6.32
C ALA A 109 10.35 -11.14 7.19
N ALA A 110 10.87 -12.34 7.16
CA ALA A 110 10.33 -13.43 7.94
C ALA A 110 10.59 -13.20 9.43
#